data_843a7b632d33c8716c0a395e203bc2ab
#
_entry.id   843a7b632d33c8716c0a395e203bc2ab
#
_cell.length_a   1.000
_cell.length_b   1.000
_cell.length_c   1.000
_cell.angle_alpha   90.00
_cell.angle_beta   90.00
_cell.angle_gamma   90.00
#
_symmetry.space_group_name_H-M   'P 1'
#
loop_
_entity.id
_entity.type
_entity.pdbx_description
1 polymer ?
#
loop_
_entity_poly.entity_id
_entity_poly.type
_entity_poly.pdbx_seq_one_letter_code
_entity_poly.pdbx_strand_id
1 'polypeptide(L)'
;TTMRDAVLRVAIASLGAAGKVDAVGITNQRASCVAWDKNTGIPIGPALGWQDLRTVIECITARAEHGLYLAPNQTATKASWMLKNYAIPTGADIRVGTVDTWVAHVLSNGALHVTDHSNAAVTGLLDPLTQSWSQRSLSLMGIDESMLPTVVTSSGVVGNATALDGAPPIASMIGDQQGSLIGQGCIEPGKTKITFGTGGMLDIFTGSTAPTSAQRSTGGTFPIIAYSDPHSMNWGAEAIMLSAGTNIDWLCNDMKLIDTPEQSHDVAAQCETTEGVVYVPALLGLGTPRWDYGARGSLFGITRGTSRSHIVRAVLEGIAHRGADMLEAVIADTNLSVSSLRVDGGMSQNQTFTQSLANSTGLSVEISPVAEATTLGAAFLAGIAVGTWP
;
A
#
# COMPACT_ATOMS: atom_id res chain seq x y z
N THR A 1 5.32 15.00 -15.97
CA THR A 1 4.91 16.42 -15.93
C THR A 1 3.70 16.62 -15.03
N THR A 2 2.58 15.94 -15.26
CA THR A 2 1.33 16.15 -14.50
C THR A 2 1.51 15.86 -12.99
N MET A 3 2.21 14.78 -12.61
CA MET A 3 2.48 14.46 -11.21
C MET A 3 3.44 15.49 -10.59
N ARG A 4 4.50 15.89 -11.30
CA ARG A 4 5.40 16.96 -10.86
C ARG A 4 4.65 18.25 -10.54
N ASP A 5 3.82 18.70 -11.49
CA ASP A 5 3.09 19.96 -11.35
C ASP A 5 2.05 19.90 -10.22
N ALA A 6 1.41 18.75 -10.03
CA ALA A 6 0.48 18.52 -8.92
C ALA A 6 1.19 18.56 -7.58
N VAL A 7 2.32 17.86 -7.43
CA VAL A 7 3.11 17.83 -6.19
C VAL A 7 3.56 19.24 -5.80
N LEU A 8 4.17 19.98 -6.73
CA LEU A 8 4.65 21.34 -6.45
C LEU A 8 3.49 22.29 -6.11
N ARG A 9 2.39 22.24 -6.85
CA ARG A 9 1.22 23.10 -6.58
C ARG A 9 0.65 22.85 -5.18
N VAL A 10 0.47 21.57 -4.81
CA VAL A 10 -0.10 21.21 -3.50
C VAL A 10 0.88 21.55 -2.37
N ALA A 11 2.16 21.24 -2.54
CA ALA A 11 3.19 21.53 -1.54
C ALA A 11 3.33 23.04 -1.30
N ILE A 12 3.37 23.86 -2.36
CA ILE A 12 3.44 25.33 -2.25
C ILE A 12 2.18 25.88 -1.58
N ALA A 13 0.99 25.38 -1.94
CA ALA A 13 -0.25 25.83 -1.33
C ALA A 13 -0.32 25.47 0.17
N SER A 14 0.11 24.26 0.54
CA SER A 14 0.16 23.83 1.94
C SER A 14 1.17 24.64 2.76
N LEU A 15 2.36 24.92 2.20
CA LEU A 15 3.36 25.77 2.84
C LEU A 15 2.85 27.19 3.01
N GLY A 16 2.18 27.75 2.00
CA GLY A 16 1.56 29.09 2.08
C GLY A 16 0.48 29.18 3.16
N ALA A 17 -0.27 28.11 3.40
CA ALA A 17 -1.28 28.04 4.46
C ALA A 17 -0.64 27.86 5.85
N ALA A 18 0.44 27.07 5.96
CA ALA A 18 1.14 26.80 7.22
C ALA A 18 2.10 27.93 7.64
N GLY A 19 2.59 28.71 6.69
CA GLY A 19 3.59 29.75 6.87
C GLY A 19 5.01 29.19 6.96
N LYS A 20 5.36 28.53 8.06
CA LYS A 20 6.66 27.88 8.27
C LYS A 20 6.44 26.42 8.65
N VAL A 21 7.27 25.53 8.11
CA VAL A 21 7.29 24.11 8.47
C VAL A 21 8.69 23.70 8.91
N ASP A 22 8.79 22.77 9.86
CA ASP A 22 10.07 22.28 10.37
C ASP A 22 10.67 21.22 9.46
N ALA A 23 9.81 20.44 8.78
CA ALA A 23 10.23 19.38 7.87
C ALA A 23 9.14 19.02 6.85
N VAL A 24 9.54 18.23 5.85
CA VAL A 24 8.66 17.59 4.87
C VAL A 24 8.73 16.09 5.06
N GLY A 25 7.56 15.42 5.19
CA GLY A 25 7.42 13.98 5.08
C GLY A 25 6.80 13.60 3.73
N ILE A 26 7.31 12.55 3.12
CA ILE A 26 6.81 11.99 1.86
C ILE A 26 6.15 10.64 2.15
N THR A 27 4.91 10.48 1.72
CA THR A 27 4.24 9.19 1.68
C THR A 27 3.58 8.99 0.32
N ASN A 28 3.47 7.74 -0.15
CA ASN A 28 3.11 7.46 -1.53
C ASN A 28 2.56 6.05 -1.71
N GLN A 29 1.78 5.87 -2.77
CA GLN A 29 1.45 4.53 -3.26
C GLN A 29 2.73 3.77 -3.62
N ARG A 30 2.88 2.55 -3.09
CA ARG A 30 4.08 1.72 -3.27
C ARG A 30 4.16 1.10 -4.67
N ALA A 31 5.34 0.65 -5.05
CA ALA A 31 5.62 -0.22 -6.21
C ALA A 31 5.28 0.35 -7.60
N SER A 32 4.71 1.54 -7.70
CA SER A 32 4.58 2.25 -8.99
C SER A 32 5.96 2.68 -9.48
N CYS A 33 6.20 2.56 -10.80
CA CYS A 33 7.51 2.76 -11.40
C CYS A 33 7.57 4.02 -12.25
N VAL A 34 8.60 4.82 -12.07
CA VAL A 34 8.95 5.99 -12.88
C VAL A 34 10.37 5.80 -13.40
N ALA A 35 10.61 6.14 -14.67
CA ALA A 35 11.96 6.17 -15.24
C ALA A 35 12.18 7.50 -15.99
N TRP A 36 13.35 8.11 -15.79
CA TRP A 36 13.66 9.42 -16.35
C TRP A 36 15.15 9.57 -16.65
N ASP A 37 15.49 10.51 -17.52
CA ASP A 37 16.88 10.90 -17.75
C ASP A 37 17.36 11.83 -16.62
N LYS A 38 18.41 11.43 -15.95
CA LYS A 38 19.05 12.16 -14.84
C LYS A 38 19.47 13.58 -15.23
N ASN A 39 19.98 13.76 -16.45
CA ASN A 39 20.56 15.03 -16.87
C ASN A 39 19.50 16.09 -17.18
N THR A 40 18.35 15.64 -17.69
CA THR A 40 17.27 16.54 -18.10
C THR A 40 16.09 16.55 -17.12
N GLY A 41 15.97 15.55 -16.27
CA GLY A 41 14.80 15.32 -15.40
C GLY A 41 13.54 14.97 -16.19
N ILE A 42 13.66 14.59 -17.46
CA ILE A 42 12.51 14.27 -18.31
C ILE A 42 12.21 12.77 -18.23
N PRO A 43 10.96 12.36 -17.88
CA PRO A 43 10.57 10.95 -17.94
C PRO A 43 10.70 10.39 -19.37
N ILE A 44 11.18 9.14 -19.48
CA ILE A 44 11.31 8.44 -20.77
C ILE A 44 9.97 7.95 -21.32
N GLY A 45 8.92 8.00 -20.50
CA GLY A 45 7.56 7.62 -20.85
C GLY A 45 6.61 7.73 -19.65
N PRO A 46 5.34 7.35 -19.82
CA PRO A 46 4.38 7.31 -18.73
C PRO A 46 4.83 6.41 -17.58
N ALA A 47 4.60 6.83 -16.33
CA ALA A 47 4.78 5.98 -15.15
C ALA A 47 3.82 4.77 -15.20
N LEU A 48 4.26 3.63 -14.69
CA LEU A 48 3.43 2.43 -14.55
C LEU A 48 2.97 2.27 -13.12
N GLY A 49 1.65 2.36 -12.90
CA GLY A 49 1.04 2.22 -11.59
C GLY A 49 1.16 0.80 -11.01
N TRP A 50 0.98 0.65 -9.70
CA TRP A 50 0.97 -0.66 -9.04
C TRP A 50 -0.16 -1.57 -9.54
N GLN A 51 -1.26 -1.00 -10.03
CA GLN A 51 -2.39 -1.73 -10.61
C GLN A 51 -2.12 -2.26 -12.02
N ASP A 52 -1.04 -1.83 -12.67
CA ASP A 52 -0.70 -2.25 -14.02
C ASP A 52 -0.14 -3.67 -14.02
N LEU A 53 -0.90 -4.59 -14.60
CA LEU A 53 -0.60 -6.01 -14.63
C LEU A 53 -0.02 -6.50 -15.97
N ARG A 54 0.44 -5.59 -16.85
CA ARG A 54 0.96 -5.95 -18.18
C ARG A 54 2.14 -6.92 -18.15
N THR A 55 2.84 -7.02 -17.02
CA THR A 55 4.04 -7.86 -16.83
C THR A 55 3.76 -9.19 -16.13
N VAL A 56 2.51 -9.67 -16.17
CA VAL A 56 2.14 -10.98 -15.57
C VAL A 56 2.93 -12.12 -16.17
N ILE A 57 3.16 -12.10 -17.49
CA ILE A 57 3.89 -13.17 -18.21
C ILE A 57 5.35 -13.21 -17.71
N GLU A 58 6.00 -12.06 -17.56
CA GLU A 58 7.36 -11.94 -17.05
C GLU A 58 7.48 -12.52 -15.62
N CYS A 59 6.47 -12.31 -14.78
CA CYS A 59 6.44 -12.88 -13.43
C CYS A 59 6.32 -14.41 -13.47
N ILE A 60 5.47 -14.95 -14.36
CA ILE A 60 5.31 -16.41 -14.55
C ILE A 60 6.63 -17.03 -15.04
N THR A 61 7.25 -16.41 -16.04
CA THR A 61 8.54 -16.85 -16.61
C THR A 61 9.65 -16.80 -15.56
N ALA A 62 9.78 -15.69 -14.82
CA ALA A 62 10.76 -15.54 -13.74
C ALA A 62 10.63 -16.65 -12.69
N ARG A 63 9.40 -17.01 -12.32
CA ARG A 63 9.14 -18.10 -11.39
C ARG A 63 9.48 -19.47 -11.99
N ALA A 64 9.01 -19.76 -13.21
CA ALA A 64 9.13 -21.06 -13.83
C ALA A 64 10.58 -21.42 -14.20
N GLU A 65 11.32 -20.45 -14.77
CA GLU A 65 12.67 -20.69 -15.30
C GLU A 65 13.78 -20.40 -14.29
N HIS A 66 13.52 -19.45 -13.37
CA HIS A 66 14.57 -18.96 -12.46
C HIS A 66 14.23 -19.12 -10.98
N GLY A 67 13.02 -19.61 -10.62
CA GLY A 67 12.60 -19.73 -9.22
C GLY A 67 12.56 -18.38 -8.49
N LEU A 68 12.37 -17.27 -9.23
CA LEU A 68 12.26 -15.93 -8.68
C LEU A 68 10.77 -15.53 -8.57
N TYR A 69 10.33 -15.31 -7.35
CA TYR A 69 8.93 -14.99 -7.06
C TYR A 69 8.73 -13.47 -7.12
N LEU A 70 8.28 -12.98 -8.26
CA LEU A 70 7.89 -11.60 -8.47
C LEU A 70 6.37 -11.51 -8.66
N ALA A 71 5.80 -10.37 -8.28
CA ALA A 71 4.40 -10.05 -8.53
C ALA A 71 4.28 -8.90 -9.54
N PRO A 72 3.27 -8.90 -10.42
CA PRO A 72 3.15 -7.90 -11.49
C PRO A 72 2.88 -6.49 -10.96
N ASN A 73 2.39 -6.36 -9.74
CA ASN A 73 2.24 -5.07 -9.07
C ASN A 73 3.57 -4.49 -8.56
N GLN A 74 4.66 -5.28 -8.48
CA GLN A 74 5.99 -4.81 -8.05
C GLN A 74 6.69 -3.97 -9.13
N THR A 75 7.70 -3.21 -8.73
CA THR A 75 8.47 -2.31 -9.61
C THR A 75 9.35 -3.06 -10.60
N ALA A 76 9.94 -4.19 -10.19
CA ALA A 76 10.98 -4.92 -10.92
C ALA A 76 10.62 -5.19 -12.39
N THR A 77 9.50 -5.86 -12.62
CA THR A 77 9.08 -6.23 -13.99
C THR A 77 8.62 -5.02 -14.78
N LYS A 78 8.03 -4.01 -14.14
CA LYS A 78 7.63 -2.74 -14.79
C LYS A 78 8.84 -1.94 -15.24
N ALA A 79 9.88 -1.82 -14.41
CA ALA A 79 11.12 -1.15 -14.77
C ALA A 79 11.78 -1.85 -15.98
N SER A 80 11.90 -3.18 -15.92
CA SER A 80 12.40 -3.99 -17.04
C SER A 80 11.59 -3.75 -18.32
N TRP A 81 10.25 -3.73 -18.21
CA TRP A 81 9.37 -3.46 -19.35
C TRP A 81 9.57 -2.05 -19.91
N MET A 82 9.64 -1.02 -19.04
CA MET A 82 9.87 0.36 -19.48
C MET A 82 11.19 0.51 -20.24
N LEU A 83 12.29 -0.05 -19.70
CA LEU A 83 13.61 0.01 -20.34
C LEU A 83 13.65 -0.68 -21.71
N LYS A 84 12.82 -1.71 -21.92
CA LYS A 84 12.74 -2.45 -23.18
C LYS A 84 11.82 -1.81 -24.22
N ASN A 85 10.78 -1.09 -23.77
CA ASN A 85 9.69 -0.66 -24.66
C ASN A 85 9.59 0.84 -24.88
N TYR A 86 10.18 1.66 -24.00
CA TYR A 86 10.22 3.10 -24.22
C TYR A 86 11.46 3.50 -25.02
N ALA A 87 11.32 4.56 -25.81
CA ALA A 87 12.43 5.13 -26.56
C ALA A 87 13.38 5.85 -25.60
N ILE A 88 14.56 5.28 -25.39
CA ILE A 88 15.62 5.89 -24.58
C ILE A 88 16.46 6.79 -25.47
N PRO A 89 16.58 8.11 -25.18
CA PRO A 89 17.42 9.01 -25.93
C PRO A 89 18.90 8.57 -25.91
N THR A 90 19.59 8.72 -27.03
CA THR A 90 21.02 8.40 -27.12
C THR A 90 21.82 9.22 -26.10
N GLY A 91 22.62 8.56 -25.27
CA GLY A 91 23.43 9.22 -24.25
C GLY A 91 22.66 9.62 -22.98
N ALA A 92 21.40 9.24 -22.85
CA ALA A 92 20.65 9.45 -21.60
C ALA A 92 21.23 8.63 -20.46
N ASP A 93 21.33 9.23 -19.27
CA ASP A 93 21.70 8.58 -18.01
C ASP A 93 20.38 8.29 -17.26
N ILE A 94 19.92 7.04 -17.33
CA ILE A 94 18.59 6.66 -16.85
C ILE A 94 18.59 6.43 -15.34
N ARG A 95 17.63 7.04 -14.67
CA ARG A 95 17.21 6.75 -13.30
C ARG A 95 15.86 6.04 -13.29
N VAL A 96 15.74 5.10 -12.38
CA VAL A 96 14.50 4.36 -12.09
C VAL A 96 14.17 4.56 -10.62
N GLY A 97 12.91 4.70 -10.30
CA GLY A 97 12.46 4.81 -8.91
C GLY A 97 10.97 4.58 -8.75
N THR A 98 10.55 4.60 -7.52
CA THR A 98 9.15 4.62 -7.10
C THR A 98 8.63 6.04 -6.98
N VAL A 99 7.39 6.22 -6.59
CA VAL A 99 6.78 7.57 -6.52
C VAL A 99 7.49 8.46 -5.49
N ASP A 100 7.90 7.91 -4.35
CA ASP A 100 8.71 8.63 -3.35
C ASP A 100 10.01 9.18 -3.93
N THR A 101 10.73 8.33 -4.67
CA THR A 101 11.97 8.73 -5.37
C THR A 101 11.72 9.89 -6.32
N TRP A 102 10.64 9.82 -7.11
CA TRP A 102 10.26 10.90 -8.02
C TRP A 102 9.86 12.18 -7.29
N VAL A 103 9.11 12.07 -6.19
CA VAL A 103 8.70 13.22 -5.37
C VAL A 103 9.93 13.88 -4.72
N ALA A 104 10.85 13.09 -4.15
CA ALA A 104 12.10 13.60 -3.59
C ALA A 104 12.95 14.30 -4.66
N HIS A 105 13.06 13.72 -5.86
CA HIS A 105 13.73 14.34 -7.01
C HIS A 105 13.10 15.70 -7.37
N VAL A 106 11.76 15.76 -7.46
CA VAL A 106 11.03 17.00 -7.78
C VAL A 106 11.23 18.07 -6.71
N LEU A 107 11.06 17.72 -5.44
CA LEU A 107 11.17 18.66 -4.32
C LEU A 107 12.60 19.17 -4.11
N SER A 108 13.60 18.38 -4.46
CA SER A 108 15.02 18.76 -4.35
C SER A 108 15.60 19.42 -5.62
N ASN A 109 14.77 19.78 -6.59
CA ASN A 109 15.23 20.29 -7.91
C ASN A 109 16.24 19.34 -8.60
N GLY A 110 16.05 18.03 -8.45
CA GLY A 110 16.87 17.01 -9.10
C GLY A 110 18.08 16.55 -8.31
N ALA A 111 18.35 17.12 -7.12
CA ALA A 111 19.53 16.78 -6.32
C ALA A 111 19.45 15.38 -5.70
N LEU A 112 18.25 14.92 -5.33
CA LEU A 112 18.07 13.63 -4.66
C LEU A 112 17.62 12.53 -5.64
N HIS A 113 18.17 11.33 -5.40
CA HIS A 113 17.74 10.07 -5.99
C HIS A 113 17.76 9.03 -4.88
N VAL A 114 16.73 9.01 -4.05
CA VAL A 114 16.62 8.23 -2.82
C VAL A 114 15.26 7.54 -2.74
N THR A 115 15.19 6.44 -2.03
CA THR A 115 13.96 5.73 -1.64
C THR A 115 14.14 5.20 -0.23
N ASP A 116 13.05 5.05 0.54
CA ASP A 116 13.18 4.47 1.86
C ASP A 116 13.09 2.93 1.84
N HIS A 117 13.45 2.31 2.96
CA HIS A 117 13.40 0.86 3.09
C HIS A 117 12.00 0.28 2.88
N SER A 118 10.93 0.96 3.30
CA SER A 118 9.56 0.45 3.15
C SER A 118 9.10 0.40 1.70
N ASN A 119 9.48 1.40 0.90
CA ASN A 119 9.24 1.43 -0.54
C ASN A 119 10.16 0.46 -1.29
N ALA A 120 11.47 0.47 -0.97
CA ALA A 120 12.44 -0.39 -1.63
C ALA A 120 12.13 -1.89 -1.45
N ALA A 121 11.71 -2.31 -0.25
CA ALA A 121 11.40 -3.71 0.06
C ALA A 121 10.27 -4.30 -0.77
N VAL A 122 9.33 -3.49 -1.24
CA VAL A 122 8.19 -3.96 -2.05
C VAL A 122 8.42 -3.82 -3.56
N THR A 123 9.63 -3.43 -3.98
CA THR A 123 9.97 -3.30 -5.41
C THR A 123 10.17 -4.63 -6.12
N GLY A 124 10.51 -5.70 -5.41
CA GLY A 124 11.01 -6.95 -5.97
C GLY A 124 12.48 -6.88 -6.42
N LEU A 125 13.15 -5.75 -6.18
CA LEU A 125 14.58 -5.52 -6.50
C LEU A 125 15.47 -5.50 -5.27
N LEU A 126 14.94 -5.12 -4.08
CA LEU A 126 15.66 -5.16 -2.82
C LEU A 126 15.51 -6.53 -2.15
N ASP A 127 16.57 -7.04 -1.56
CA ASP A 127 16.49 -8.08 -0.54
C ASP A 127 16.30 -7.39 0.83
N PRO A 128 15.12 -7.46 1.43
CA PRO A 128 14.84 -6.72 2.66
C PRO A 128 15.65 -7.25 3.87
N LEU A 129 16.12 -8.50 3.84
CA LEU A 129 16.89 -9.08 4.94
C LEU A 129 18.35 -8.57 4.94
N THR A 130 18.94 -8.41 3.76
CA THR A 130 20.30 -7.86 3.61
C THR A 130 20.30 -6.34 3.40
N GLN A 131 19.12 -5.73 3.17
CA GLN A 131 18.92 -4.30 2.89
C GLN A 131 19.71 -3.81 1.66
N SER A 132 19.99 -4.70 0.71
CA SER A 132 20.74 -4.40 -0.50
C SER A 132 19.96 -4.77 -1.75
N TRP A 133 20.29 -4.13 -2.87
CA TRP A 133 19.73 -4.48 -4.16
C TRP A 133 20.14 -5.89 -4.56
N SER A 134 19.16 -6.73 -4.89
CA SER A 134 19.33 -8.13 -5.24
C SER A 134 19.98 -8.27 -6.62
N GLN A 135 21.26 -8.62 -6.67
CA GLN A 135 21.98 -8.84 -7.94
C GLN A 135 21.29 -9.87 -8.83
N ARG A 136 20.66 -10.88 -8.23
CA ARG A 136 19.87 -11.88 -8.94
C ARG A 136 18.64 -11.25 -9.63
N SER A 137 17.88 -10.43 -8.92
CA SER A 137 16.72 -9.74 -9.48
C SER A 137 17.16 -8.73 -10.54
N LEU A 138 18.20 -7.95 -10.29
CA LEU A 138 18.74 -6.96 -11.21
C LEU A 138 19.20 -7.60 -12.53
N SER A 139 20.02 -8.65 -12.45
CA SER A 139 20.50 -9.36 -13.62
C SER A 139 19.38 -9.95 -14.46
N LEU A 140 18.37 -10.56 -13.80
CA LEU A 140 17.23 -11.15 -14.52
C LEU A 140 16.37 -10.09 -15.20
N MET A 141 16.17 -8.96 -14.54
CA MET A 141 15.36 -7.84 -15.06
C MET A 141 16.12 -6.96 -16.06
N GLY A 142 17.44 -7.12 -16.20
CA GLY A 142 18.27 -6.29 -17.06
C GLY A 142 18.37 -4.85 -16.56
N ILE A 143 18.43 -4.65 -15.25
CA ILE A 143 18.52 -3.35 -14.60
C ILE A 143 19.91 -3.19 -14.03
N ASP A 144 20.59 -2.11 -14.38
CA ASP A 144 21.87 -1.75 -13.75
C ASP A 144 21.61 -1.09 -12.40
N GLU A 145 22.37 -1.48 -11.37
CA GLU A 145 22.21 -0.92 -10.02
C GLU A 145 22.42 0.60 -9.99
N SER A 146 23.27 1.15 -10.87
CA SER A 146 23.49 2.59 -10.99
C SER A 146 22.23 3.38 -11.39
N MET A 147 21.22 2.71 -11.97
CA MET A 147 19.92 3.31 -12.29
C MET A 147 19.01 3.44 -11.06
N LEU A 148 19.34 2.74 -9.95
CA LEU A 148 18.47 2.67 -8.78
C LEU A 148 18.82 3.74 -7.74
N PRO A 149 17.83 4.15 -6.91
CA PRO A 149 18.06 5.13 -5.87
C PRO A 149 18.90 4.58 -4.72
N THR A 150 19.56 5.47 -3.99
CA THR A 150 20.13 5.13 -2.69
C THR A 150 18.99 4.83 -1.70
N VAL A 151 19.09 3.70 -1.01
CA VAL A 151 18.13 3.34 0.05
C VAL A 151 18.48 4.09 1.32
N VAL A 152 17.47 4.74 1.91
CA VAL A 152 17.61 5.56 3.12
C VAL A 152 16.64 5.10 4.20
N THR A 153 16.79 5.59 5.42
CA THR A 153 15.86 5.33 6.51
C THR A 153 14.51 6.02 6.27
N SER A 154 13.43 5.44 6.79
CA SER A 154 12.09 6.03 6.69
C SER A 154 11.96 7.31 7.52
N SER A 155 12.69 7.40 8.65
CA SER A 155 12.83 8.60 9.49
C SER A 155 14.28 9.03 9.50
N GLY A 156 14.58 10.22 9.02
CA GLY A 156 15.92 10.79 8.88
C GLY A 156 15.98 11.87 7.81
N VAL A 157 16.81 12.89 8.02
CA VAL A 157 16.98 13.96 7.02
C VAL A 157 17.80 13.43 5.84
N VAL A 158 17.19 13.43 4.66
CA VAL A 158 17.81 12.93 3.41
C VAL A 158 18.28 14.05 2.49
N GLY A 159 17.88 15.28 2.76
CA GLY A 159 18.23 16.47 1.98
C GLY A 159 17.20 17.57 2.19
N ASN A 160 17.18 18.57 1.32
CA ASN A 160 16.27 19.72 1.43
C ASN A 160 15.32 19.80 0.23
N ALA A 161 14.09 20.23 0.50
CA ALA A 161 13.08 20.53 -0.51
C ALA A 161 13.33 21.91 -1.13
N THR A 162 14.41 22.04 -1.90
CA THR A 162 14.87 23.32 -2.48
C THR A 162 13.90 23.92 -3.51
N ALA A 163 12.91 23.16 -3.94
CA ALA A 163 11.81 23.65 -4.77
C ALA A 163 10.74 24.41 -3.98
N LEU A 164 10.83 24.42 -2.63
CA LEU A 164 9.92 25.11 -1.73
C LEU A 164 10.62 26.28 -1.04
N ASP A 165 9.86 27.31 -0.71
CA ASP A 165 10.37 28.47 0.03
C ASP A 165 10.91 28.05 1.40
N GLY A 166 12.08 28.57 1.76
CA GLY A 166 12.79 28.19 2.98
C GLY A 166 13.52 26.84 2.91
N ALA A 167 13.40 26.11 1.81
CA ALA A 167 14.05 24.83 1.58
C ALA A 167 14.01 23.88 2.81
N PRO A 168 12.83 23.56 3.35
CA PRO A 168 12.71 22.71 4.53
C PRO A 168 13.35 21.33 4.29
N PRO A 169 13.91 20.69 5.35
CA PRO A 169 14.48 19.34 5.21
C PRO A 169 13.40 18.33 4.84
N ILE A 170 13.72 17.40 3.92
CA ILE A 170 12.97 16.18 3.70
C ILE A 170 13.45 15.19 4.74
N ALA A 171 12.60 14.89 5.72
CA ALA A 171 12.99 14.19 6.94
C ALA A 171 12.26 12.87 7.15
N SER A 172 11.31 12.53 6.29
CA SER A 172 10.78 11.17 6.21
C SER A 172 10.33 10.80 4.80
N MET A 173 10.43 9.52 4.50
CA MET A 173 9.87 8.88 3.31
C MET A 173 9.30 7.53 3.74
N ILE A 174 8.06 7.22 3.36
CA ILE A 174 7.41 5.97 3.79
C ILE A 174 6.30 5.57 2.83
N GLY A 175 6.11 4.27 2.61
CA GLY A 175 4.99 3.74 1.84
C GLY A 175 3.64 4.02 2.51
N ASP A 176 2.58 4.13 1.72
CA ASP A 176 1.24 4.52 2.18
C ASP A 176 0.69 3.61 3.29
N GLN A 177 0.83 2.30 3.16
CA GLN A 177 0.31 1.35 4.15
C GLN A 177 1.07 1.43 5.46
N GLN A 178 2.39 1.55 5.39
CA GLN A 178 3.25 1.76 6.54
C GLN A 178 3.01 3.13 7.18
N GLY A 179 2.81 4.18 6.37
CA GLY A 179 2.42 5.50 6.86
C GLY A 179 1.11 5.45 7.65
N SER A 180 0.10 4.72 7.13
CA SER A 180 -1.16 4.49 7.84
C SER A 180 -0.95 3.70 9.15
N LEU A 181 -0.10 2.66 9.14
CA LEU A 181 0.23 1.88 10.34
C LEU A 181 0.78 2.78 11.46
N ILE A 182 1.77 3.62 11.14
CA ILE A 182 2.36 4.57 12.09
C ILE A 182 1.36 5.65 12.49
N GLY A 183 0.65 6.24 11.53
CA GLY A 183 -0.32 7.31 11.78
C GLY A 183 -1.49 6.89 12.66
N GLN A 184 -1.82 5.60 12.65
CA GLN A 184 -2.80 5.01 13.57
C GLN A 184 -2.17 4.54 14.90
N GLY A 185 -0.88 4.81 15.14
CA GLY A 185 -0.18 4.44 16.37
C GLY A 185 0.02 2.93 16.53
N CYS A 186 0.09 2.18 15.44
CA CYS A 186 0.41 0.75 15.46
C CYS A 186 1.93 0.57 15.46
N ILE A 187 2.58 0.88 16.59
CA ILE A 187 4.04 0.91 16.78
C ILE A 187 4.53 -0.07 17.86
N GLU A 188 3.67 -0.92 18.36
CA GLU A 188 3.99 -1.98 19.30
C GLU A 188 3.60 -3.35 18.73
N PRO A 189 4.36 -4.43 19.03
CA PRO A 189 4.03 -5.77 18.53
C PRO A 189 2.58 -6.17 18.82
N GLY A 190 1.88 -6.65 17.79
CA GLY A 190 0.46 -7.02 17.86
C GLY A 190 -0.52 -5.88 17.55
N LYS A 191 -0.08 -4.63 17.50
CA LYS A 191 -0.94 -3.52 17.04
C LYS A 191 -1.19 -3.66 15.54
N THR A 192 -2.47 -3.61 15.16
CA THR A 192 -2.93 -4.01 13.83
C THR A 192 -3.92 -2.99 13.29
N LYS A 193 -3.78 -2.69 11.99
CA LYS A 193 -4.78 -1.88 11.27
C LYS A 193 -5.25 -2.59 10.00
N ILE A 194 -6.44 -2.27 9.52
CA ILE A 194 -6.89 -2.59 8.15
C ILE A 194 -7.34 -1.30 7.46
N THR A 195 -6.78 -1.04 6.29
CA THR A 195 -7.29 -0.02 5.38
C THR A 195 -8.25 -0.66 4.38
N PHE A 196 -9.52 -0.26 4.40
CA PHE A 196 -10.54 -0.71 3.44
C PHE A 196 -10.79 0.38 2.39
N GLY A 197 -9.95 0.36 1.36
CA GLY A 197 -10.11 1.15 0.14
C GLY A 197 -10.70 0.32 -1.00
N THR A 198 -10.19 0.46 -2.22
CA THR A 198 -10.51 -0.38 -3.39
C THR A 198 -10.32 -1.86 -3.07
N GLY A 199 -9.17 -2.22 -2.50
CA GLY A 199 -8.89 -3.49 -1.83
C GLY A 199 -8.83 -3.31 -0.33
N GLY A 200 -8.44 -4.36 0.41
CA GLY A 200 -8.19 -4.33 1.84
C GLY A 200 -6.74 -4.68 2.14
N MET A 201 -6.07 -3.86 2.98
CA MET A 201 -4.69 -4.10 3.40
C MET A 201 -4.64 -4.13 4.92
N LEU A 202 -4.36 -5.31 5.47
CA LEU A 202 -4.12 -5.49 6.90
C LEU A 202 -2.61 -5.48 7.15
N ASP A 203 -2.17 -4.61 8.06
CA ASP A 203 -0.80 -4.57 8.52
C ASP A 203 -0.76 -4.73 10.04
N ILE A 204 0.14 -5.61 10.50
CA ILE A 204 0.47 -5.80 11.91
C ILE A 204 1.92 -5.40 12.16
N PHE A 205 2.17 -4.67 13.21
CA PHE A 205 3.52 -4.40 13.67
C PHE A 205 4.09 -5.59 14.42
N THR A 206 5.29 -6.06 14.04
CA THR A 206 5.93 -7.25 14.64
C THR A 206 7.15 -6.93 15.51
N GLY A 207 7.63 -5.68 15.48
CA GLY A 207 8.80 -5.25 16.25
C GLY A 207 10.10 -5.24 15.46
N SER A 208 11.22 -5.22 16.17
CA SER A 208 12.56 -5.08 15.57
C SER A 208 13.20 -6.39 15.15
N THR A 209 12.61 -7.54 15.45
CA THR A 209 13.15 -8.84 15.04
C THR A 209 12.86 -9.10 13.58
N ALA A 210 13.91 -9.27 12.77
CA ALA A 210 13.77 -9.58 11.36
C ALA A 210 13.06 -10.93 11.15
N PRO A 211 12.20 -11.05 10.13
CA PRO A 211 11.57 -12.31 9.76
C PRO A 211 12.62 -13.30 9.26
N THR A 212 12.31 -14.60 9.34
CA THR A 212 13.22 -15.66 8.87
C THR A 212 13.25 -15.78 7.33
N SER A 213 12.30 -15.18 6.64
CA SER A 213 12.18 -15.18 5.18
C SER A 213 11.55 -13.88 4.72
N ALA A 214 12.00 -13.36 3.60
CA ALA A 214 11.39 -12.23 2.90
C ALA A 214 10.24 -12.66 1.97
N GLN A 215 10.00 -13.96 1.83
CA GLN A 215 8.95 -14.47 0.94
C GLN A 215 7.60 -14.53 1.64
N ARG A 216 6.56 -14.60 0.82
CA ARG A 216 5.21 -14.87 1.29
C ARG A 216 5.18 -16.17 2.10
N SER A 217 4.55 -16.12 3.27
CA SER A 217 4.37 -17.26 4.16
C SER A 217 3.44 -18.33 3.55
N THR A 218 3.37 -19.49 4.17
CA THR A 218 2.38 -20.52 3.84
C THR A 218 0.96 -20.11 4.22
N GLY A 219 0.80 -19.24 5.21
CA GLY A 219 -0.47 -18.61 5.59
C GLY A 219 -0.87 -17.46 4.67
N GLY A 220 0.00 -17.08 3.72
CA GLY A 220 -0.32 -16.13 2.67
C GLY A 220 -0.04 -14.67 3.01
N THR A 221 0.62 -14.38 4.13
CA THR A 221 1.05 -13.03 4.51
C THR A 221 2.45 -12.71 3.97
N PHE A 222 2.78 -11.42 3.93
CA PHE A 222 4.10 -10.95 3.52
C PHE A 222 4.80 -10.23 4.67
N PRO A 223 6.08 -10.47 4.92
CA PRO A 223 6.84 -9.58 5.77
C PRO A 223 7.05 -8.24 5.06
N ILE A 224 6.93 -7.17 5.82
CA ILE A 224 7.18 -5.81 5.36
C ILE A 224 8.17 -5.12 6.31
N ILE A 225 8.91 -4.15 5.81
CA ILE A 225 9.59 -3.18 6.66
C ILE A 225 8.56 -2.12 7.03
N ALA A 226 8.19 -2.06 8.31
CA ALA A 226 7.19 -1.11 8.82
C ALA A 226 7.73 0.32 8.80
N TYR A 227 8.94 0.51 9.30
CA TYR A 227 9.73 1.74 9.17
C TYR A 227 11.16 1.47 9.64
N SER A 228 12.05 2.37 9.30
CA SER A 228 13.43 2.38 9.79
C SER A 228 13.86 3.78 10.22
N ASP A 229 14.75 3.83 11.19
CA ASP A 229 15.45 5.03 11.62
C ASP A 229 16.97 4.74 11.70
N PRO A 230 17.85 5.71 12.02
CA PRO A 230 19.29 5.48 12.09
C PRO A 230 19.74 4.40 13.08
N HIS A 231 18.86 3.95 13.98
CA HIS A 231 19.19 3.04 15.08
C HIS A 231 18.46 1.72 14.99
N SER A 232 17.36 1.66 14.24
CA SER A 232 16.48 0.49 14.23
C SER A 232 15.84 0.23 12.86
N MET A 233 15.62 -1.07 12.60
CA MET A 233 14.76 -1.57 11.53
C MET A 233 13.55 -2.23 12.19
N ASN A 234 12.35 -1.77 11.85
CA ASN A 234 11.11 -2.28 12.41
C ASN A 234 10.30 -2.99 11.33
N TRP A 235 9.75 -4.13 11.70
CA TRP A 235 9.10 -5.05 10.81
C TRP A 235 7.60 -5.13 11.06
N GLY A 236 6.90 -5.62 10.07
CA GLY A 236 5.48 -5.94 10.12
C GLY A 236 5.17 -7.12 9.21
N ALA A 237 3.92 -7.51 9.20
CA ALA A 237 3.38 -8.45 8.23
C ALA A 237 2.14 -7.86 7.58
N GLU A 238 1.99 -8.10 6.28
CA GLU A 238 0.88 -7.59 5.47
C GLU A 238 0.03 -8.75 4.94
N ALA A 239 -1.28 -8.59 5.05
CA ALA A 239 -2.28 -9.45 4.41
C ALA A 239 -3.12 -8.61 3.44
N ILE A 240 -3.49 -9.20 2.30
CA ILE A 240 -4.11 -8.47 1.19
C ILE A 240 -5.45 -9.09 0.81
N MET A 241 -6.49 -8.25 0.74
CA MET A 241 -7.76 -8.54 0.10
C MET A 241 -7.80 -7.79 -1.24
N LEU A 242 -7.95 -8.51 -2.35
CA LEU A 242 -7.88 -7.93 -3.69
C LEU A 242 -9.08 -7.05 -4.04
N SER A 243 -10.22 -7.26 -3.40
CA SER A 243 -11.48 -6.57 -3.69
C SER A 243 -12.24 -6.30 -2.40
N ALA A 244 -12.29 -5.05 -1.97
CA ALA A 244 -13.07 -4.58 -0.83
C ALA A 244 -14.11 -3.55 -1.30
N GLY A 245 -13.79 -2.26 -1.36
CA GLY A 245 -14.67 -1.20 -1.84
C GLY A 245 -15.17 -1.40 -3.27
N THR A 246 -14.39 -2.07 -4.13
CA THR A 246 -14.83 -2.45 -5.49
C THR A 246 -16.12 -3.27 -5.51
N ASN A 247 -16.44 -4.01 -4.44
CA ASN A 247 -17.72 -4.72 -4.33
C ASN A 247 -18.89 -3.73 -4.13
N ILE A 248 -18.63 -2.62 -3.44
CA ILE A 248 -19.65 -1.55 -3.26
C ILE A 248 -19.81 -0.78 -4.56
N ASP A 249 -18.72 -0.47 -5.26
CA ASP A 249 -18.75 0.15 -6.59
C ASP A 249 -19.56 -0.73 -7.57
N TRP A 250 -19.37 -2.05 -7.52
CA TRP A 250 -20.13 -3.01 -8.32
C TRP A 250 -21.63 -3.00 -7.99
N LEU A 251 -22.01 -2.91 -6.69
CA LEU A 251 -23.41 -2.75 -6.30
C LEU A 251 -24.02 -1.46 -6.86
N CYS A 252 -23.24 -0.36 -6.93
CA CYS A 252 -23.69 0.93 -7.47
C CYS A 252 -23.73 0.93 -8.99
N ASN A 253 -22.59 0.62 -9.62
CA ASN A 253 -22.34 0.92 -11.02
C ASN A 253 -22.89 -0.14 -11.97
N ASP A 254 -22.85 -1.41 -11.57
CA ASP A 254 -23.23 -2.54 -12.43
C ASP A 254 -24.58 -3.12 -12.02
N MET A 255 -24.76 -3.42 -10.73
CA MET A 255 -25.99 -4.06 -10.24
C MET A 255 -27.12 -3.09 -10.00
N LYS A 256 -26.84 -1.78 -9.86
CA LYS A 256 -27.84 -0.74 -9.58
C LYS A 256 -28.71 -1.03 -8.35
N LEU A 257 -28.13 -1.69 -7.34
CA LEU A 257 -28.82 -1.99 -6.09
C LEU A 257 -28.76 -0.84 -5.08
N ILE A 258 -27.82 0.07 -5.25
CA ILE A 258 -27.67 1.32 -4.50
C ILE A 258 -27.22 2.42 -5.47
N ASP A 259 -27.53 3.68 -5.18
CA ASP A 259 -27.18 4.81 -6.05
C ASP A 259 -25.78 5.37 -5.71
N THR A 260 -25.42 5.34 -4.43
CA THR A 260 -24.10 5.76 -3.95
C THR A 260 -23.54 4.77 -2.92
N PRO A 261 -22.21 4.70 -2.73
CA PRO A 261 -21.58 3.84 -1.72
C PRO A 261 -22.13 4.05 -0.31
N GLU A 262 -22.45 5.29 0.06
CA GLU A 262 -22.96 5.67 1.38
C GLU A 262 -24.32 5.02 1.67
N GLN A 263 -25.19 4.87 0.67
CA GLN A 263 -26.48 4.20 0.81
C GLN A 263 -26.38 2.73 1.22
N SER A 264 -25.22 2.11 1.09
CA SER A 264 -25.04 0.69 1.42
C SER A 264 -25.37 0.38 2.89
N HIS A 265 -25.07 1.30 3.81
CA HIS A 265 -25.47 1.17 5.20
C HIS A 265 -27.01 1.20 5.35
N ASP A 266 -27.65 2.24 4.84
CA ASP A 266 -29.11 2.46 5.01
C ASP A 266 -29.92 1.32 4.39
N VAL A 267 -29.49 0.81 3.24
CA VAL A 267 -30.15 -0.33 2.58
C VAL A 267 -29.94 -1.63 3.36
N ALA A 268 -28.71 -1.90 3.81
CA ALA A 268 -28.43 -3.10 4.62
C ALA A 268 -29.13 -3.09 5.98
N ALA A 269 -29.30 -1.91 6.59
CA ALA A 269 -29.99 -1.74 7.87
C ALA A 269 -31.50 -2.00 7.81
N GLN A 270 -32.10 -2.12 6.62
CA GLN A 270 -33.53 -2.48 6.46
C GLN A 270 -33.83 -3.94 6.78
N CYS A 271 -32.82 -4.78 6.99
CA CYS A 271 -32.96 -6.16 7.44
C CYS A 271 -31.99 -6.45 8.58
N GLU A 272 -32.40 -7.30 9.51
CA GLU A 272 -31.57 -7.69 10.65
C GLU A 272 -30.54 -8.77 10.29
N THR A 273 -30.87 -9.65 9.34
CA THR A 273 -30.04 -10.75 8.88
C THR A 273 -30.01 -10.81 7.35
N THR A 274 -29.12 -11.60 6.79
CA THR A 274 -29.09 -11.88 5.34
C THR A 274 -30.13 -12.93 4.89
N GLU A 275 -30.87 -13.52 5.84
CA GLU A 275 -31.78 -14.66 5.59
C GLU A 275 -31.09 -15.83 4.87
N GLY A 276 -29.82 -16.08 5.22
CA GLY A 276 -29.01 -17.15 4.65
C GLY A 276 -28.36 -16.83 3.29
N VAL A 277 -28.48 -15.59 2.82
CA VAL A 277 -27.72 -15.15 1.65
C VAL A 277 -26.25 -14.95 2.05
N VAL A 278 -25.33 -15.56 1.33
CA VAL A 278 -23.88 -15.48 1.53
C VAL A 278 -23.23 -14.96 0.25
N TYR A 279 -22.34 -13.98 0.41
CA TYR A 279 -21.55 -13.43 -0.69
C TYR A 279 -20.06 -13.69 -0.50
N VAL A 280 -19.39 -14.17 -1.55
CA VAL A 280 -17.93 -14.30 -1.63
C VAL A 280 -17.37 -13.15 -2.45
N PRO A 281 -16.63 -12.19 -1.83
CA PRO A 281 -16.14 -10.98 -2.50
C PRO A 281 -14.85 -11.26 -3.30
N ALA A 282 -14.93 -12.07 -4.34
CA ALA A 282 -13.82 -12.51 -5.17
C ALA A 282 -13.87 -11.92 -6.59
N LEU A 283 -14.27 -10.65 -6.76
CA LEU A 283 -14.37 -10.01 -8.08
C LEU A 283 -13.02 -9.98 -8.83
N LEU A 284 -11.91 -9.90 -8.10
CA LEU A 284 -10.54 -9.95 -8.62
C LEU A 284 -9.79 -11.21 -8.17
N GLY A 285 -10.50 -12.26 -7.75
CA GLY A 285 -9.93 -13.41 -7.08
C GLY A 285 -9.82 -13.23 -5.57
N LEU A 286 -9.18 -14.19 -4.90
CA LEU A 286 -8.92 -14.17 -3.45
C LEU A 286 -7.43 -13.92 -3.19
N GLY A 287 -7.12 -12.97 -2.32
CA GLY A 287 -5.80 -12.73 -1.75
C GLY A 287 -5.53 -13.64 -0.54
N THR A 288 -4.91 -13.09 0.50
CA THR A 288 -4.61 -13.80 1.77
C THR A 288 -5.87 -14.45 2.36
N PRO A 289 -5.81 -15.70 2.86
CA PRO A 289 -4.68 -16.62 2.84
C PRO A 289 -4.58 -17.47 1.56
N ARG A 290 -5.59 -17.46 0.70
CA ARG A 290 -5.79 -18.44 -0.38
C ARG A 290 -4.92 -18.20 -1.61
N TRP A 291 -4.75 -16.94 -2.00
CA TRP A 291 -4.04 -16.53 -3.21
C TRP A 291 -4.55 -17.25 -4.48
N ASP A 292 -5.89 -17.34 -4.58
CA ASP A 292 -6.58 -17.94 -5.72
C ASP A 292 -7.11 -16.85 -6.66
N TYR A 293 -6.35 -16.55 -7.70
CA TYR A 293 -6.76 -15.59 -8.75
C TYR A 293 -7.85 -16.16 -9.68
N GLY A 294 -8.13 -17.46 -9.61
CA GLY A 294 -9.21 -18.14 -10.34
C GLY A 294 -10.57 -18.05 -9.66
N ALA A 295 -10.61 -17.75 -8.37
CA ALA A 295 -11.87 -17.55 -7.65
C ALA A 295 -12.69 -16.39 -8.23
N ARG A 296 -14.01 -16.51 -8.14
CA ARG A 296 -14.95 -15.50 -8.63
C ARG A 296 -15.95 -15.11 -7.57
N GLY A 297 -16.44 -13.87 -7.61
CA GLY A 297 -17.54 -13.42 -6.80
C GLY A 297 -18.74 -14.36 -6.94
N SER A 298 -19.32 -14.76 -5.81
CA SER A 298 -20.41 -15.74 -5.80
C SER A 298 -21.45 -15.35 -4.76
N LEU A 299 -22.72 -15.57 -5.10
CA LEU A 299 -23.86 -15.30 -4.23
C LEU A 299 -24.63 -16.62 -4.06
N PHE A 300 -24.85 -17.02 -2.82
CA PHE A 300 -25.53 -18.28 -2.44
C PHE A 300 -26.73 -18.00 -1.55
N GLY A 301 -27.64 -18.96 -1.42
CA GLY A 301 -28.75 -18.91 -0.48
C GLY A 301 -29.90 -17.99 -0.93
N ILE A 302 -29.96 -17.58 -2.19
CA ILE A 302 -31.06 -16.77 -2.73
C ILE A 302 -32.35 -17.57 -2.76
N THR A 303 -33.42 -17.00 -2.23
CA THR A 303 -34.78 -17.54 -2.25
C THR A 303 -35.75 -16.51 -2.86
N ARG A 304 -37.01 -16.89 -3.02
CA ARG A 304 -38.06 -15.95 -3.46
C ARG A 304 -38.26 -14.78 -2.47
N GLY A 305 -37.91 -14.97 -1.20
CA GLY A 305 -38.01 -13.92 -0.17
C GLY A 305 -36.80 -12.98 -0.11
N THR A 306 -35.74 -13.28 -0.86
CA THR A 306 -34.52 -12.44 -0.87
C THR A 306 -34.82 -11.06 -1.45
N SER A 307 -34.57 -10.04 -0.66
CA SER A 307 -34.74 -8.63 -1.05
C SER A 307 -33.40 -7.96 -1.38
N ARG A 308 -33.48 -6.73 -1.90
CA ARG A 308 -32.31 -5.87 -2.13
C ARG A 308 -31.45 -5.69 -0.87
N SER A 309 -32.09 -5.48 0.29
CA SER A 309 -31.40 -5.28 1.57
C SER A 309 -30.60 -6.53 1.99
N HIS A 310 -31.12 -7.72 1.80
CA HIS A 310 -30.41 -8.97 2.10
C HIS A 310 -29.15 -9.11 1.25
N ILE A 311 -29.20 -8.74 -0.04
CA ILE A 311 -28.03 -8.81 -0.95
C ILE A 311 -26.97 -7.79 -0.54
N VAL A 312 -27.36 -6.53 -0.32
CA VAL A 312 -26.43 -5.46 0.08
C VAL A 312 -25.77 -5.80 1.42
N ARG A 313 -26.55 -6.30 2.38
CA ARG A 313 -26.03 -6.76 3.68
C ARG A 313 -25.06 -7.92 3.52
N ALA A 314 -25.40 -8.92 2.72
CA ALA A 314 -24.53 -10.07 2.45
C ALA A 314 -23.18 -9.64 1.84
N VAL A 315 -23.17 -8.62 0.98
CA VAL A 315 -21.93 -8.08 0.41
C VAL A 315 -21.08 -7.43 1.50
N LEU A 316 -21.64 -6.61 2.38
CA LEU A 316 -20.91 -5.99 3.51
C LEU A 316 -20.37 -7.04 4.47
N GLU A 317 -21.19 -8.03 4.86
CA GLU A 317 -20.79 -9.13 5.73
C GLU A 317 -19.71 -10.01 5.07
N GLY A 318 -19.81 -10.29 3.77
CA GLY A 318 -18.80 -11.04 3.02
C GLY A 318 -17.42 -10.34 3.04
N ILE A 319 -17.39 -9.03 2.88
CA ILE A 319 -16.15 -8.24 2.99
C ILE A 319 -15.61 -8.28 4.44
N ALA A 320 -16.48 -8.18 5.44
CA ALA A 320 -16.10 -8.27 6.85
C ALA A 320 -15.49 -9.65 7.19
N HIS A 321 -16.07 -10.74 6.72
CA HIS A 321 -15.52 -12.09 6.88
C HIS A 321 -14.14 -12.23 6.23
N ARG A 322 -13.92 -11.61 5.07
CA ARG A 322 -12.57 -11.58 4.46
C ARG A 322 -11.56 -10.78 5.30
N GLY A 323 -12.02 -9.73 5.99
CA GLY A 323 -11.21 -9.04 6.99
C GLY A 323 -10.80 -9.95 8.15
N ALA A 324 -11.72 -10.78 8.64
CA ALA A 324 -11.44 -11.79 9.65
C ALA A 324 -10.45 -12.86 9.15
N ASP A 325 -10.61 -13.38 7.93
CA ASP A 325 -9.66 -14.34 7.33
C ASP A 325 -8.23 -13.77 7.27
N MET A 326 -8.07 -12.47 6.92
CA MET A 326 -6.77 -11.81 6.91
C MET A 326 -6.16 -11.72 8.32
N LEU A 327 -6.99 -11.37 9.31
CA LEU A 327 -6.57 -11.30 10.71
C LEU A 327 -6.12 -12.66 11.24
N GLU A 328 -6.88 -13.71 10.99
CA GLU A 328 -6.54 -15.09 11.38
C GLU A 328 -5.20 -15.51 10.75
N ALA A 329 -5.01 -15.22 9.48
CA ALA A 329 -3.78 -15.54 8.77
C ALA A 329 -2.56 -14.83 9.40
N VAL A 330 -2.68 -13.54 9.69
CA VAL A 330 -1.59 -12.76 10.30
C VAL A 330 -1.28 -13.25 11.71
N ILE A 331 -2.29 -13.55 12.53
CA ILE A 331 -2.09 -14.09 13.88
C ILE A 331 -1.37 -15.45 13.81
N ALA A 332 -1.79 -16.32 12.88
CA ALA A 332 -1.17 -17.63 12.69
C ALA A 332 0.30 -17.53 12.23
N ASP A 333 0.61 -16.61 11.33
CA ASP A 333 1.95 -16.45 10.77
C ASP A 333 2.93 -15.73 11.73
N THR A 334 2.42 -14.76 12.51
CA THR A 334 3.25 -13.97 13.43
C THR A 334 3.30 -14.50 14.86
N ASN A 335 2.33 -15.34 15.24
CA ASN A 335 2.10 -15.81 16.59
C ASN A 335 1.93 -14.66 17.62
N LEU A 336 1.41 -13.51 17.16
CA LEU A 336 1.13 -12.35 18.00
C LEU A 336 -0.34 -12.30 18.39
N SER A 337 -0.62 -11.80 19.59
CA SER A 337 -1.99 -11.52 20.03
C SER A 337 -2.42 -10.14 19.55
N VAL A 338 -3.63 -10.05 19.00
CA VAL A 338 -4.27 -8.80 18.60
C VAL A 338 -5.41 -8.51 19.55
N SER A 339 -5.41 -7.35 20.20
CA SER A 339 -6.41 -6.96 21.20
C SER A 339 -7.52 -6.07 20.66
N SER A 340 -7.22 -5.28 19.64
CA SER A 340 -8.18 -4.42 18.93
C SER A 340 -7.73 -4.25 17.48
N LEU A 341 -8.65 -3.86 16.62
CA LEU A 341 -8.41 -3.68 15.20
C LEU A 341 -8.69 -2.22 14.82
N ARG A 342 -7.67 -1.50 14.37
CA ARG A 342 -7.82 -0.15 13.85
C ARG A 342 -8.20 -0.18 12.38
N VAL A 343 -9.14 0.69 12.00
CA VAL A 343 -9.72 0.69 10.64
C VAL A 343 -9.75 2.09 10.06
N ASP A 344 -9.30 2.20 8.82
CA ASP A 344 -9.44 3.39 7.99
C ASP A 344 -9.90 3.05 6.56
N GLY A 345 -9.90 4.04 5.68
CA GLY A 345 -10.43 3.95 4.32
C GLY A 345 -11.94 4.19 4.24
N GLY A 346 -12.44 4.31 3.02
CA GLY A 346 -13.84 4.74 2.78
C GLY A 346 -14.90 3.86 3.44
N MET A 347 -14.66 2.55 3.54
CA MET A 347 -15.63 1.63 4.16
C MET A 347 -15.70 1.76 5.68
N SER A 348 -14.71 2.35 6.34
CA SER A 348 -14.70 2.53 7.81
C SER A 348 -15.86 3.37 8.35
N GLN A 349 -16.47 4.18 7.49
CA GLN A 349 -17.63 5.00 7.84
C GLN A 349 -18.96 4.23 7.79
N ASN A 350 -19.00 3.02 7.26
CA ASN A 350 -20.20 2.20 7.16
C ASN A 350 -20.41 1.39 8.46
N GLN A 351 -21.40 1.77 9.25
CA GLN A 351 -21.67 1.13 10.55
C GLN A 351 -22.06 -0.34 10.44
N THR A 352 -22.82 -0.75 9.42
CA THR A 352 -23.17 -2.15 9.19
C THR A 352 -21.91 -2.98 8.93
N PHE A 353 -21.00 -2.45 8.13
CA PHE A 353 -19.73 -3.11 7.81
C PHE A 353 -18.82 -3.22 9.05
N THR A 354 -18.59 -2.11 9.78
CA THR A 354 -17.70 -2.10 10.94
C THR A 354 -18.24 -2.97 12.07
N GLN A 355 -19.57 -3.02 12.28
CA GLN A 355 -20.19 -3.93 13.23
C GLN A 355 -20.04 -5.40 12.79
N SER A 356 -20.22 -5.69 11.50
CA SER A 356 -20.03 -7.05 10.96
C SER A 356 -18.56 -7.49 11.10
N LEU A 357 -17.61 -6.58 10.91
CA LEU A 357 -16.20 -6.86 11.11
C LEU A 357 -15.90 -7.16 12.59
N ALA A 358 -16.42 -6.37 13.53
CA ALA A 358 -16.28 -6.63 14.96
C ALA A 358 -16.89 -7.99 15.36
N ASN A 359 -18.07 -8.32 14.83
CA ASN A 359 -18.71 -9.61 15.07
C ASN A 359 -17.92 -10.79 14.52
N SER A 360 -17.35 -10.64 13.30
CA SER A 360 -16.60 -11.71 12.63
C SER A 360 -15.22 -11.95 13.25
N THR A 361 -14.59 -10.89 13.79
CA THR A 361 -13.25 -10.97 14.39
C THR A 361 -13.31 -11.23 15.90
N GLY A 362 -14.42 -10.93 16.54
CA GLY A 362 -14.55 -10.94 18.02
C GLY A 362 -13.75 -9.82 18.71
N LEU A 363 -13.26 -8.83 17.96
CA LEU A 363 -12.43 -7.74 18.47
C LEU A 363 -13.17 -6.39 18.44
N SER A 364 -12.74 -5.48 19.30
CA SER A 364 -13.13 -4.08 19.19
C SER A 364 -12.55 -3.48 17.90
N VAL A 365 -13.41 -2.85 17.11
CA VAL A 365 -13.03 -2.11 15.90
C VAL A 365 -12.93 -0.62 16.24
N GLU A 366 -11.73 -0.07 16.13
CA GLU A 366 -11.43 1.33 16.39
C GLU A 366 -11.32 2.08 15.07
N ILE A 367 -12.27 2.96 14.77
CA ILE A 367 -12.22 3.78 13.56
C ILE A 367 -11.17 4.88 13.76
N SER A 368 -10.26 5.03 12.79
CA SER A 368 -9.27 6.11 12.82
C SER A 368 -9.94 7.47 12.99
N PRO A 369 -9.54 8.26 14.00
CA PRO A 369 -10.08 9.60 14.19
C PRO A 369 -9.59 10.60 13.12
N VAL A 370 -8.58 10.21 12.34
CA VAL A 370 -7.96 11.03 11.30
C VAL A 370 -8.17 10.34 9.96
N ALA A 371 -8.83 11.04 9.05
CA ALA A 371 -9.10 10.53 7.71
C ALA A 371 -7.80 10.22 6.92
N GLU A 372 -6.77 11.08 7.12
CA GLU A 372 -5.47 10.99 6.43
C GLU A 372 -4.39 10.41 7.35
N ALA A 373 -4.64 9.25 7.95
CA ALA A 373 -3.70 8.56 8.83
C ALA A 373 -2.33 8.32 8.16
N THR A 374 -2.33 8.01 6.87
CA THR A 374 -1.11 7.85 6.05
C THR A 374 -0.22 9.10 6.09
N THR A 375 -0.81 10.26 5.83
CA THR A 375 -0.09 11.54 5.86
C THR A 375 0.42 11.87 7.27
N LEU A 376 -0.39 11.57 8.28
CA LEU A 376 -0.04 11.78 9.69
C LEU A 376 1.19 10.93 10.09
N GLY A 377 1.27 9.67 9.64
CA GLY A 377 2.42 8.81 9.90
C GLY A 377 3.72 9.36 9.31
N ALA A 378 3.69 9.84 8.07
CA ALA A 378 4.85 10.51 7.47
C ALA A 378 5.23 11.78 8.24
N ALA A 379 4.25 12.57 8.70
CA ALA A 379 4.49 13.77 9.50
C ALA A 379 5.12 13.42 10.85
N PHE A 380 4.66 12.37 11.53
CA PHE A 380 5.26 11.91 12.80
C PHE A 380 6.73 11.53 12.62
N LEU A 381 7.05 10.72 11.62
CA LEU A 381 8.42 10.30 11.35
C LEU A 381 9.32 11.49 10.99
N ALA A 382 8.81 12.46 10.22
CA ALA A 382 9.54 13.68 9.90
C ALA A 382 9.79 14.54 11.14
N GLY A 383 8.79 14.72 12.00
CA GLY A 383 8.89 15.48 13.24
C GLY A 383 9.88 14.86 14.23
N ILE A 384 9.90 13.51 14.36
CA ILE A 384 10.90 12.79 15.16
C ILE A 384 12.29 13.02 14.59
N ALA A 385 12.47 12.91 13.26
CA ALA A 385 13.78 13.07 12.62
C ALA A 385 14.41 14.46 12.81
N VAL A 386 13.60 15.51 12.99
CA VAL A 386 14.08 16.87 13.24
C VAL A 386 13.96 17.32 14.70
N GLY A 387 13.52 16.42 15.60
CA GLY A 387 13.43 16.69 17.03
C GLY A 387 12.24 17.58 17.44
N THR A 388 11.23 17.72 16.59
CA THR A 388 9.97 18.42 16.94
C THR A 388 9.17 17.58 17.93
N TRP A 389 9.26 16.26 17.83
CA TRP A 389 8.67 15.29 18.76
C TRP A 389 9.74 14.36 19.32
N PRO A 390 9.52 13.86 20.56
CA PRO A 390 10.45 12.95 21.23
C PRO A 390 10.52 11.57 20.54
#